data_7575dea194bfa4abf4cdb69b7b1464ec
#
_entry.id   7575dea194bfa4abf4cdb69b7b1464ec
#
_cell.length_a   1.000
_cell.length_b   1.000
_cell.length_c   1.000
_cell.angle_alpha   90.00
_cell.angle_beta   90.00
_cell.angle_gamma   90.00
#
_symmetry.space_group_name_H-M   'P 1'
#
loop_
_entity.id
_entity.type
_entity.pdbx_description
1 polymer ?
#
loop_
_entity_poly.entity_id
_entity_poly.type
_entity_poly.pdbx_seq_one_letter_code
_entity_poly.pdbx_strand_id
1 'polypeptide(L)'
;MKVLYSSFLLLYLCFFCFDSHANVREAINKDYKNHLKSLFEHFHQNPELSMGEVKTAKRIAKELKAVGFEVHEGIGKTGIVAILKNGNGPTVMMRADMDGLPVKEDSGLSYASTVEQVDPIDNELRPVMHACGHDVHITGLVGTARYMQANMSTWSGTLMLIAQPAEERIMGARKMMEDGLWQRFDKPDYALALHVFSEMETGKLDVAAGPISAGSTSVDIIVHGIGTHGAYPQYGKDPVVLGSQIVMALQTLVSRELGPKEAGVVTVGAFNSGLKHNVISDKAHLKLTVRYSNLGTKAKLLDGIKRIAENMGRVSGLPDDMLPTVIVSKDEDTPPQINDTGLTARLESMWKDKYGTNNVLSTVDDGMGAEDFPFFVTGQNIPSVYWSIGGNTKAELDAQKKGDLPVTSHHSPFFKVDADGSVPFAVETTVTALTELLQKK
;
A
#
# COMPACT_ATOMS: atom_id res chain seq x y z
N MET A 1 -52.93 32.60 -18.96
CA MET A 1 -51.68 33.26 -18.54
C MET A 1 -51.15 32.64 -17.23
N LYS A 2 -50.89 31.32 -17.18
CA LYS A 2 -50.35 30.63 -15.97
C LYS A 2 -49.49 29.40 -16.29
N VAL A 3 -48.73 29.39 -17.40
CA VAL A 3 -47.89 28.22 -17.77
C VAL A 3 -46.40 28.57 -18.00
N LEU A 4 -45.98 29.84 -17.83
CA LEU A 4 -44.61 30.27 -18.19
C LEU A 4 -43.62 30.40 -17.01
N TYR A 5 -44.01 30.12 -15.78
CA TYR A 5 -43.11 30.28 -14.61
C TYR A 5 -42.42 28.98 -14.13
N SER A 6 -42.84 27.81 -14.62
CA SER A 6 -42.30 26.53 -14.11
C SER A 6 -41.02 26.07 -14.82
N SER A 7 -40.73 26.54 -16.04
CA SER A 7 -39.57 26.08 -16.82
C SER A 7 -38.29 26.85 -16.54
N PHE A 8 -38.36 28.03 -15.94
CA PHE A 8 -37.17 28.84 -15.61
C PHE A 8 -36.45 28.42 -14.31
N LEU A 9 -37.15 27.76 -13.38
CA LEU A 9 -36.58 27.35 -12.09
C LEU A 9 -35.74 26.08 -12.21
N LEU A 10 -36.05 25.18 -13.15
CA LEU A 10 -35.27 23.95 -13.37
C LEU A 10 -33.93 24.22 -14.08
N LEU A 11 -33.86 25.24 -14.94
CA LEU A 11 -32.60 25.59 -15.62
C LEU A 11 -31.58 26.26 -14.68
N TYR A 12 -32.02 26.92 -13.62
CA TYR A 12 -31.14 27.61 -12.68
C TYR A 12 -30.44 26.62 -11.69
N LEU A 13 -31.08 25.50 -11.36
CA LEU A 13 -30.49 24.48 -10.49
C LEU A 13 -29.37 23.66 -11.18
N CYS A 14 -29.47 23.45 -12.51
CA CYS A 14 -28.40 22.76 -13.25
C CYS A 14 -27.13 23.62 -13.46
N PHE A 15 -27.26 24.96 -13.52
CA PHE A 15 -26.11 25.86 -13.68
C PHE A 15 -25.24 25.97 -12.42
N PHE A 16 -25.82 25.84 -11.21
CA PHE A 16 -25.07 25.94 -9.96
C PHE A 16 -24.20 24.69 -9.67
N CYS A 17 -24.55 23.50 -10.18
CA CYS A 17 -23.74 22.30 -10.02
C CYS A 17 -22.50 22.31 -10.92
N PHE A 18 -22.57 22.87 -12.13
CA PHE A 18 -21.44 22.93 -13.05
C PHE A 18 -20.36 23.95 -12.62
N ASP A 19 -20.75 25.08 -12.03
CA ASP A 19 -19.82 26.12 -11.55
C ASP A 19 -18.96 25.68 -10.34
N SER A 20 -19.48 24.84 -9.46
CA SER A 20 -18.74 24.41 -8.27
C SER A 20 -17.58 23.45 -8.59
N HIS A 21 -17.71 22.62 -9.63
CA HIS A 21 -16.69 21.65 -10.02
C HIS A 21 -15.54 22.28 -10.81
N ALA A 22 -15.83 23.18 -11.71
CA ALA A 22 -14.81 23.98 -12.42
C ALA A 22 -13.92 24.75 -11.42
N ASN A 23 -14.55 25.25 -10.34
CA ASN A 23 -13.85 26.01 -9.29
C ASN A 23 -12.87 25.15 -8.45
N VAL A 24 -13.21 23.88 -8.12
CA VAL A 24 -12.30 22.97 -7.35
C VAL A 24 -11.04 22.66 -8.15
N ARG A 25 -11.18 22.19 -9.39
CA ARG A 25 -10.05 21.83 -10.26
C ARG A 25 -9.17 23.06 -10.57
N GLU A 26 -9.80 24.22 -10.84
CA GLU A 26 -9.06 25.46 -11.11
C GLU A 26 -8.24 25.91 -9.88
N ALA A 27 -8.81 25.87 -8.69
CA ALA A 27 -8.13 26.21 -7.45
C ALA A 27 -6.93 25.26 -7.18
N ILE A 28 -7.12 23.96 -7.37
CA ILE A 28 -6.05 22.95 -7.21
C ILE A 28 -4.94 23.17 -8.24
N ASN A 29 -5.29 23.38 -9.52
CA ASN A 29 -4.31 23.62 -10.58
C ASN A 29 -3.52 24.92 -10.35
N LYS A 30 -4.16 25.95 -9.80
CA LYS A 30 -3.50 27.19 -9.42
C LYS A 30 -2.51 26.96 -8.28
N ASP A 31 -2.89 26.22 -7.23
CA ASP A 31 -2.01 25.90 -6.12
C ASP A 31 -0.86 24.98 -6.57
N TYR A 32 -1.14 24.03 -7.46
CA TYR A 32 -0.11 23.19 -8.05
C TYR A 32 0.98 24.03 -8.73
N LYS A 33 0.61 24.91 -9.63
CA LYS A 33 1.54 25.77 -10.35
C LYS A 33 2.34 26.70 -9.44
N ASN A 34 1.71 27.19 -8.37
CA ASN A 34 2.30 28.19 -7.49
C ASN A 34 3.14 27.60 -6.34
N HIS A 35 2.87 26.34 -5.94
CA HIS A 35 3.49 25.73 -4.76
C HIS A 35 3.77 24.24 -4.91
N LEU A 36 2.76 23.41 -5.26
CA LEU A 36 2.90 21.97 -5.15
C LEU A 36 3.87 21.36 -6.17
N LYS A 37 4.03 21.97 -7.35
CA LYS A 37 5.02 21.50 -8.35
C LYS A 37 6.44 21.56 -7.79
N SER A 38 6.83 22.65 -7.21
CA SER A 38 8.16 22.79 -6.60
C SER A 38 8.33 21.93 -5.36
N LEU A 39 7.24 21.66 -4.64
CA LEU A 39 7.24 20.75 -3.50
C LEU A 39 7.42 19.29 -3.94
N PHE A 40 6.73 18.86 -4.99
CA PHE A 40 6.89 17.54 -5.60
C PHE A 40 8.33 17.33 -6.07
N GLU A 41 8.87 18.28 -6.87
CA GLU A 41 10.26 18.22 -7.36
C GLU A 41 11.26 18.16 -6.19
N HIS A 42 10.98 18.88 -5.09
CA HIS A 42 11.80 18.81 -3.88
C HIS A 42 11.79 17.41 -3.25
N PHE A 43 10.63 16.77 -3.10
CA PHE A 43 10.55 15.41 -2.54
C PHE A 43 11.22 14.41 -3.46
N HIS A 44 10.97 14.49 -4.76
CA HIS A 44 11.58 13.62 -5.76
C HIS A 44 13.11 13.70 -5.74
N GLN A 45 13.67 14.90 -5.64
CA GLN A 45 15.13 15.14 -5.57
C GLN A 45 15.76 14.72 -4.24
N ASN A 46 15.00 14.59 -3.18
CA ASN A 46 15.50 14.36 -1.82
C ASN A 46 14.79 13.19 -1.13
N PRO A 47 14.70 12.01 -1.78
CA PRO A 47 14.06 10.84 -1.17
C PRO A 47 14.89 10.34 0.01
N GLU A 48 14.22 9.70 0.96
CA GLU A 48 14.86 9.06 2.12
C GLU A 48 14.34 7.62 2.27
N LEU A 49 15.23 6.70 2.63
CA LEU A 49 14.90 5.27 2.82
C LEU A 49 13.99 5.05 4.03
N SER A 50 13.26 3.94 3.99
CA SER A 50 12.40 3.45 5.08
C SER A 50 13.07 3.58 6.46
N MET A 51 12.37 4.14 7.43
CA MET A 51 12.86 4.47 8.78
C MET A 51 13.96 5.55 8.82
N GLY A 52 14.27 6.17 7.71
CA GLY A 52 15.26 7.25 7.58
C GLY A 52 14.69 8.57 7.10
N GLU A 53 13.38 8.72 7.01
CA GLU A 53 12.61 9.82 6.39
C GLU A 53 12.56 11.08 7.27
N VAL A 54 13.71 11.47 7.85
CA VAL A 54 13.78 12.55 8.85
C VAL A 54 13.55 13.93 8.23
N LYS A 55 14.14 14.20 7.06
CA LYS A 55 14.00 15.50 6.38
C LYS A 55 12.65 15.59 5.69
N THR A 56 12.20 14.50 5.10
CA THR A 56 10.87 14.35 4.48
C THR A 56 9.78 14.65 5.49
N ALA A 57 9.81 13.99 6.65
CA ALA A 57 8.87 14.22 7.75
C ALA A 57 8.88 15.68 8.22
N LYS A 58 10.06 16.27 8.44
CA LYS A 58 10.18 17.67 8.84
C LYS A 58 9.60 18.63 7.79
N ARG A 59 9.79 18.33 6.50
CA ARG A 59 9.23 19.15 5.43
C ARG A 59 7.71 19.05 5.41
N ILE A 60 7.14 17.86 5.48
CA ILE A 60 5.68 17.65 5.55
C ILE A 60 5.10 18.37 6.79
N ALA A 61 5.70 18.16 7.96
CA ALA A 61 5.26 18.83 9.19
C ALA A 61 5.25 20.36 9.08
N LYS A 62 6.27 20.94 8.44
CA LYS A 62 6.33 22.38 8.17
C LYS A 62 5.18 22.85 7.29
N GLU A 63 4.89 22.14 6.20
CA GLU A 63 3.80 22.48 5.27
C GLU A 63 2.44 22.42 5.96
N LEU A 64 2.19 21.36 6.76
CA LEU A 64 0.92 21.16 7.47
C LEU A 64 0.71 22.18 8.60
N LYS A 65 1.77 22.51 9.36
CA LYS A 65 1.73 23.58 10.38
C LYS A 65 1.43 24.96 9.76
N ALA A 66 2.00 25.23 8.58
CA ALA A 66 1.81 26.51 7.88
C ALA A 66 0.35 26.75 7.47
N VAL A 67 -0.44 25.69 7.30
CA VAL A 67 -1.87 25.76 6.98
C VAL A 67 -2.78 25.42 8.19
N GLY A 68 -2.24 25.52 9.42
CA GLY A 68 -3.02 25.53 10.66
C GLY A 68 -3.42 24.15 11.21
N PHE A 69 -2.81 23.06 10.74
CA PHE A 69 -2.99 21.76 11.36
C PHE A 69 -2.24 21.67 12.70
N GLU A 70 -2.82 20.99 13.67
CA GLU A 70 -2.13 20.48 14.85
C GLU A 70 -1.29 19.28 14.42
N VAL A 71 0.04 19.34 14.51
CA VAL A 71 0.96 18.35 13.94
C VAL A 71 1.77 17.67 15.03
N HIS A 72 1.66 16.35 15.07
CA HIS A 72 2.40 15.45 15.96
C HIS A 72 3.42 14.65 15.13
N GLU A 73 4.68 14.82 15.45
CA GLU A 73 5.81 14.20 14.77
C GLU A 73 6.36 13.02 15.58
N GLY A 74 7.07 12.11 14.92
CA GLY A 74 7.79 11.01 15.57
C GLY A 74 6.93 9.81 15.94
N ILE A 75 5.74 9.66 15.35
CA ILE A 75 4.87 8.51 15.58
C ILE A 75 5.44 7.31 14.81
N GLY A 76 5.78 6.23 15.51
CA GLY A 76 6.46 5.09 14.89
C GLY A 76 7.83 5.42 14.31
N LYS A 77 8.55 6.40 14.88
CA LYS A 77 9.86 6.95 14.57
C LYS A 77 9.82 8.23 13.73
N THR A 78 9.38 8.21 12.49
CA THR A 78 9.38 9.38 11.58
C THR A 78 7.98 9.79 11.15
N GLY A 79 6.95 8.99 11.45
CA GLY A 79 5.57 9.24 11.05
C GLY A 79 4.97 10.50 11.64
N ILE A 80 3.95 11.03 10.97
CA ILE A 80 3.25 12.25 11.33
C ILE A 80 1.76 11.97 11.44
N VAL A 81 1.13 12.54 12.45
CA VAL A 81 -0.31 12.72 12.55
C VAL A 81 -0.62 14.21 12.59
N ALA A 82 -1.45 14.68 11.69
CA ALA A 82 -1.87 16.07 11.63
C ALA A 82 -3.40 16.17 11.68
N ILE A 83 -3.94 17.05 12.52
CA ILE A 83 -5.37 17.14 12.81
C ILE A 83 -5.87 18.55 12.55
N LEU A 84 -6.98 18.65 11.81
CA LEU A 84 -7.72 19.90 11.61
C LEU A 84 -9.19 19.66 12.00
N LYS A 85 -9.64 20.35 13.07
CA LYS A 85 -11.02 20.30 13.54
C LYS A 85 -11.86 21.42 12.94
N ASN A 86 -13.04 21.11 12.45
CA ASN A 86 -13.97 22.06 11.84
C ASN A 86 -15.42 21.78 12.26
N GLY A 87 -15.71 21.97 13.54
CA GLY A 87 -17.05 21.75 14.10
C GLY A 87 -17.39 20.28 14.33
N ASN A 88 -18.67 20.00 14.53
CA ASN A 88 -19.16 18.65 14.77
C ASN A 88 -19.29 17.87 13.46
N GLY A 89 -18.96 16.60 13.49
CA GLY A 89 -19.05 15.71 12.33
C GLY A 89 -18.13 14.49 12.50
N PRO A 90 -18.02 13.65 11.48
CA PRO A 90 -17.14 12.49 11.53
C PRO A 90 -15.67 12.89 11.54
N THR A 91 -14.82 11.97 11.98
CA THR A 91 -13.38 12.02 11.78
C THR A 91 -13.02 11.18 10.57
N VAL A 92 -12.39 11.79 9.58
CA VAL A 92 -11.91 11.11 8.37
C VAL A 92 -10.41 11.16 8.31
N MET A 93 -9.78 10.00 8.21
CA MET A 93 -8.34 9.85 8.04
C MET A 93 -7.98 9.75 6.55
N MET A 94 -6.94 10.46 6.13
CA MET A 94 -6.28 10.28 4.84
C MET A 94 -4.80 9.97 5.07
N ARG A 95 -4.29 8.90 4.46
CA ARG A 95 -2.88 8.46 4.57
C ARG A 95 -2.13 8.71 3.28
N ALA A 96 -0.88 9.10 3.42
CA ALA A 96 0.17 8.99 2.40
C ALA A 96 1.42 8.35 3.01
N ASP A 97 2.02 7.43 2.30
CA ASP A 97 3.36 6.92 2.56
C ASP A 97 4.42 7.93 2.10
N MET A 98 5.66 7.84 2.64
CA MET A 98 6.65 8.89 2.38
C MET A 98 8.08 8.41 2.16
N ASP A 99 8.33 7.11 2.20
CA ASP A 99 9.66 6.55 2.03
C ASP A 99 10.04 6.32 0.56
N GLY A 100 11.33 6.25 0.31
CA GLY A 100 11.93 5.89 -0.97
C GLY A 100 12.59 4.53 -0.92
N LEU A 101 12.98 4.05 -2.10
CA LEU A 101 13.58 2.74 -2.35
C LEU A 101 15.09 2.83 -2.59
N PRO A 102 15.86 1.75 -2.26
CA PRO A 102 17.29 1.68 -2.56
C PRO A 102 17.56 1.40 -4.05
N VAL A 103 17.08 2.28 -4.91
CA VAL A 103 17.18 2.20 -6.36
C VAL A 103 17.97 3.40 -6.88
N LYS A 104 18.91 3.17 -7.80
CA LYS A 104 19.60 4.24 -8.52
C LYS A 104 18.72 4.72 -9.67
N GLU A 105 18.35 5.98 -9.64
CA GLU A 105 17.47 6.55 -10.66
C GLU A 105 18.14 6.67 -12.01
N ASP A 106 17.41 6.29 -13.07
CA ASP A 106 17.75 6.45 -14.48
C ASP A 106 16.50 6.86 -15.30
N SER A 107 15.65 7.68 -14.69
CA SER A 107 14.38 8.14 -15.28
C SER A 107 14.55 9.16 -16.41
N GLY A 108 15.72 9.81 -16.48
CA GLY A 108 16.01 10.90 -17.42
C GLY A 108 15.33 12.24 -17.05
N LEU A 109 14.73 12.37 -15.88
CA LEU A 109 14.13 13.61 -15.39
C LEU A 109 15.20 14.64 -15.04
N SER A 110 14.92 15.92 -15.31
CA SER A 110 15.84 17.02 -14.96
C SER A 110 16.00 17.24 -13.46
N TYR A 111 15.06 16.72 -12.68
CA TYR A 111 15.04 16.72 -11.22
C TYR A 111 15.22 15.31 -10.63
N ALA A 112 15.85 14.39 -11.36
CA ALA A 112 16.16 13.05 -10.89
C ALA A 112 16.97 13.07 -9.59
N SER A 113 16.74 12.07 -8.73
CA SER A 113 17.49 11.93 -7.47
C SER A 113 18.93 11.49 -7.73
N THR A 114 19.84 12.12 -7.02
CA THR A 114 21.26 11.70 -6.90
C THR A 114 21.64 11.39 -5.45
N VAL A 115 20.63 11.22 -4.59
CA VAL A 115 20.82 10.99 -3.17
C VAL A 115 21.39 9.60 -2.92
N GLU A 116 22.38 9.56 -2.02
CA GLU A 116 22.83 8.33 -1.38
C GLU A 116 22.60 8.46 0.13
N GLN A 117 22.09 7.41 0.75
CA GLN A 117 21.81 7.36 2.18
C GLN A 117 22.32 6.03 2.77
N VAL A 118 22.83 6.09 4.00
CA VAL A 118 23.09 4.87 4.77
C VAL A 118 21.73 4.33 5.23
N ASP A 119 21.44 3.10 4.81
CA ASP A 119 20.19 2.43 5.17
C ASP A 119 20.13 2.18 6.68
N PRO A 120 19.10 2.68 7.39
CA PRO A 120 19.02 2.55 8.85
C PRO A 120 18.86 1.11 9.35
N ILE A 121 18.66 0.13 8.46
CA ILE A 121 18.39 -1.26 8.81
C ILE A 121 19.64 -2.14 8.63
N ASP A 122 20.31 -2.05 7.47
CA ASP A 122 21.48 -2.87 7.17
C ASP A 122 22.82 -2.12 7.28
N ASN A 123 22.79 -0.78 7.47
CA ASN A 123 23.94 0.13 7.53
C ASN A 123 24.77 0.19 6.24
N GLU A 124 24.21 -0.19 5.11
CA GLU A 124 24.84 -0.09 3.80
C GLU A 124 24.52 1.24 3.13
N LEU A 125 25.49 1.83 2.41
CA LEU A 125 25.25 3.03 1.60
C LEU A 125 24.49 2.65 0.34
N ARG A 126 23.32 3.25 0.11
CA ARG A 126 22.41 2.96 -0.99
C ARG A 126 22.05 4.23 -1.76
N PRO A 127 21.94 4.18 -3.10
CA PRO A 127 21.23 5.21 -3.85
C PRO A 127 19.76 5.20 -3.45
N VAL A 128 19.09 6.36 -3.52
CA VAL A 128 17.68 6.46 -3.11
C VAL A 128 16.85 7.13 -4.20
N MET A 129 15.68 6.55 -4.47
CA MET A 129 14.72 7.05 -5.45
C MET A 129 13.29 6.87 -4.96
N HIS A 130 12.38 7.80 -5.27
CA HIS A 130 10.94 7.55 -5.19
C HIS A 130 10.48 6.70 -6.39
N ALA A 131 10.82 5.40 -6.36
CA ALA A 131 10.50 4.47 -7.45
C ALA A 131 9.10 3.84 -7.31
N CYS A 132 8.28 4.32 -6.35
CA CYS A 132 6.90 3.90 -6.15
C CYS A 132 5.89 5.05 -6.17
N GLY A 133 6.35 6.31 -6.30
CA GLY A 133 5.48 7.48 -6.44
C GLY A 133 4.99 8.06 -5.12
N HIS A 134 5.64 7.74 -4.00
CA HIS A 134 5.27 8.29 -2.68
C HIS A 134 5.44 9.82 -2.61
N ASP A 135 6.28 10.42 -3.43
CA ASP A 135 6.39 11.86 -3.63
C ASP A 135 5.09 12.49 -4.18
N VAL A 136 4.34 11.78 -5.05
CA VAL A 136 2.98 12.17 -5.47
C VAL A 136 2.03 12.11 -4.29
N HIS A 137 2.12 11.03 -3.48
CA HIS A 137 1.21 10.81 -2.35
C HIS A 137 1.36 11.89 -1.28
N ILE A 138 2.59 12.17 -0.82
CA ILE A 138 2.84 13.22 0.20
C ILE A 138 2.59 14.63 -0.34
N THR A 139 2.88 14.90 -1.62
CA THR A 139 2.53 16.17 -2.24
C THR A 139 1.01 16.33 -2.34
N GLY A 140 0.31 15.27 -2.72
CA GLY A 140 -1.15 15.19 -2.74
C GLY A 140 -1.77 15.42 -1.36
N LEU A 141 -1.16 14.85 -0.31
CA LEU A 141 -1.58 15.05 1.09
C LEU A 141 -1.47 16.52 1.51
N VAL A 142 -0.33 17.16 1.19
CA VAL A 142 -0.13 18.60 1.48
C VAL A 142 -1.11 19.47 0.68
N GLY A 143 -1.31 19.18 -0.61
CA GLY A 143 -2.29 19.89 -1.44
C GLY A 143 -3.71 19.75 -0.91
N THR A 144 -4.08 18.56 -0.45
CA THR A 144 -5.36 18.29 0.22
C THR A 144 -5.50 19.12 1.50
N ALA A 145 -4.48 19.16 2.35
CA ALA A 145 -4.48 19.98 3.58
C ALA A 145 -4.71 21.46 3.27
N ARG A 146 -4.03 22.00 2.28
CA ARG A 146 -4.13 23.39 1.84
C ARG A 146 -5.52 23.72 1.32
N TYR A 147 -6.09 22.84 0.47
CA TYR A 147 -7.44 23.02 -0.07
C TYR A 147 -8.50 22.95 1.02
N MET A 148 -8.47 21.92 1.88
CA MET A 148 -9.48 21.72 2.94
C MET A 148 -9.44 22.85 3.96
N GLN A 149 -8.28 23.35 4.33
CA GLN A 149 -8.12 24.50 5.21
C GLN A 149 -8.70 25.78 4.59
N ALA A 150 -8.37 26.06 3.32
CA ALA A 150 -8.89 27.25 2.62
C ALA A 150 -10.41 27.23 2.44
N ASN A 151 -11.04 26.05 2.50
CA ASN A 151 -12.47 25.84 2.25
C ASN A 151 -13.24 25.31 3.47
N MET A 152 -12.84 25.66 4.70
CA MET A 152 -13.50 25.20 5.95
C MET A 152 -15.01 25.52 6.01
N SER A 153 -15.48 26.50 5.24
CA SER A 153 -16.91 26.80 5.16
C SER A 153 -17.73 25.71 4.48
N THR A 154 -17.13 24.79 3.70
CA THR A 154 -17.80 23.79 2.87
C THR A 154 -17.95 22.41 3.55
N TRP A 155 -17.29 22.16 4.66
CA TRP A 155 -17.27 20.87 5.35
C TRP A 155 -17.36 21.03 6.87
N SER A 156 -17.61 19.93 7.60
CA SER A 156 -17.59 19.89 9.07
C SER A 156 -17.14 18.52 9.57
N GLY A 157 -16.51 18.50 10.74
CA GLY A 157 -15.94 17.30 11.36
C GLY A 157 -14.45 17.45 11.62
N THR A 158 -13.74 16.35 11.63
CA THR A 158 -12.28 16.31 11.87
C THR A 158 -11.57 15.65 10.69
N LEU A 159 -10.60 16.35 10.11
CA LEU A 159 -9.68 15.79 9.13
C LEU A 159 -8.39 15.36 9.85
N MET A 160 -8.06 14.09 9.76
CA MET A 160 -6.80 13.50 10.24
C MET A 160 -5.95 13.12 9.03
N LEU A 161 -4.74 13.67 8.94
CA LEU A 161 -3.77 13.32 7.91
C LEU A 161 -2.63 12.52 8.53
N ILE A 162 -2.27 11.41 7.89
CA ILE A 162 -1.13 10.58 8.28
C ILE A 162 -0.10 10.59 7.16
N ALA A 163 1.13 11.04 7.48
CA ALA A 163 2.29 10.75 6.66
C ALA A 163 3.01 9.55 7.29
N GLN A 164 2.95 8.43 6.58
CA GLN A 164 3.40 7.15 7.08
C GLN A 164 4.82 6.84 6.58
N PRO A 165 5.74 6.40 7.45
CA PRO A 165 7.06 5.93 7.06
C PRO A 165 7.05 4.47 6.59
N ALA A 166 8.14 4.02 5.99
CA ALA A 166 8.54 2.62 5.84
C ALA A 166 7.47 1.67 5.30
N GLU A 167 6.72 2.11 4.30
CA GLU A 167 5.76 1.28 3.57
C GLU A 167 6.49 0.19 2.80
N GLU A 168 7.55 0.51 2.10
CA GLU A 168 8.35 -0.38 1.24
C GLU A 168 9.01 -1.56 2.00
N ARG A 169 8.98 -1.49 3.31
CA ARG A 169 9.39 -2.57 4.21
C ARG A 169 8.23 -3.20 4.98
N ILE A 170 6.99 -2.83 4.62
CA ILE A 170 5.76 -3.37 5.23
C ILE A 170 5.79 -3.25 6.76
N MET A 171 6.27 -2.14 7.28
CA MET A 171 6.47 -2.01 8.73
C MET A 171 6.03 -0.67 9.33
N GLY A 172 5.87 0.37 8.51
CA GLY A 172 5.64 1.71 9.03
C GLY A 172 4.31 1.89 9.73
N ALA A 173 3.20 1.44 9.12
CA ALA A 173 1.89 1.50 9.74
C ALA A 173 1.86 0.68 11.04
N ARG A 174 2.46 -0.52 11.04
CA ARG A 174 2.58 -1.35 12.24
C ARG A 174 3.36 -0.61 13.34
N LYS A 175 4.48 0.04 13.01
CA LYS A 175 5.27 0.81 13.99
C LYS A 175 4.49 1.99 14.56
N MET A 176 3.69 2.69 13.75
CA MET A 176 2.80 3.74 14.25
C MET A 176 1.73 3.17 15.20
N MET A 177 1.18 1.98 14.89
CA MET A 177 0.22 1.29 15.77
C MET A 177 0.87 0.81 17.06
N GLU A 178 2.08 0.25 17.01
CA GLU A 178 2.87 -0.16 18.19
C GLU A 178 3.22 1.03 19.10
N ASP A 179 3.45 2.22 18.52
CA ASP A 179 3.65 3.49 19.25
C ASP A 179 2.35 4.06 19.86
N GLY A 180 1.26 3.32 19.77
CA GLY A 180 0.01 3.66 20.41
C GLY A 180 -0.85 4.66 19.63
N LEU A 181 -0.87 4.59 18.30
CA LEU A 181 -1.64 5.53 17.46
C LEU A 181 -3.07 5.72 17.95
N TRP A 182 -3.84 4.63 18.11
CA TRP A 182 -5.24 4.71 18.53
C TRP A 182 -5.44 4.83 20.06
N GLN A 183 -4.37 4.90 20.84
CA GLN A 183 -4.39 5.27 22.26
C GLN A 183 -4.14 6.77 22.46
N ARG A 184 -3.41 7.38 21.53
CA ARG A 184 -3.01 8.80 21.56
C ARG A 184 -4.00 9.69 20.80
N PHE A 185 -4.64 9.15 19.77
CA PHE A 185 -5.55 9.87 18.90
C PHE A 185 -6.89 9.13 18.78
N ASP A 186 -7.97 9.89 18.59
CA ASP A 186 -9.28 9.33 18.35
C ASP A 186 -9.29 8.51 17.06
N LYS A 187 -9.90 7.32 17.11
CA LYS A 187 -10.08 6.48 15.91
C LYS A 187 -10.96 7.20 14.89
N PRO A 188 -10.61 7.18 13.61
CA PRO A 188 -11.44 7.77 12.57
C PRO A 188 -12.70 6.93 12.32
N ASP A 189 -13.77 7.60 11.86
CA ASP A 189 -14.97 6.94 11.37
C ASP A 189 -14.77 6.32 9.99
N TYR A 190 -13.84 6.89 9.19
CA TYR A 190 -13.45 6.42 7.86
C TYR A 190 -11.96 6.60 7.66
N ALA A 191 -11.33 5.64 6.96
CA ALA A 191 -9.92 5.71 6.60
C ALA A 191 -9.74 5.60 5.09
N LEU A 192 -8.93 6.49 4.54
CA LEU A 192 -8.69 6.63 3.11
C LEU A 192 -7.20 6.58 2.81
N ALA A 193 -6.82 5.98 1.67
CA ALA A 193 -5.50 6.08 1.08
C ALA A 193 -5.58 5.99 -0.45
N LEU A 194 -4.56 6.47 -1.14
CA LEU A 194 -4.43 6.32 -2.60
C LEU A 194 -3.02 5.88 -2.99
N HIS A 195 -2.92 5.32 -4.19
CA HIS A 195 -1.63 5.05 -4.82
C HIS A 195 -1.62 5.50 -6.28
N VAL A 196 -0.52 6.07 -6.75
CA VAL A 196 -0.32 6.38 -8.16
C VAL A 196 0.22 5.16 -8.90
N PHE A 197 -0.34 4.81 -10.05
CA PHE A 197 0.12 3.69 -10.89
C PHE A 197 0.69 4.19 -12.21
N SER A 198 1.98 3.94 -12.44
CA SER A 198 2.68 4.37 -13.66
C SER A 198 2.13 3.70 -14.93
N GLU A 199 1.53 2.52 -14.83
CA GLU A 199 0.93 1.81 -15.96
C GLU A 199 -0.52 2.23 -16.27
N MET A 200 -1.10 3.14 -15.47
CA MET A 200 -2.44 3.66 -15.67
C MET A 200 -2.42 5.08 -16.24
N GLU A 201 -3.37 5.38 -17.12
CA GLU A 201 -3.50 6.70 -17.77
C GLU A 201 -3.89 7.79 -16.77
N THR A 202 -3.14 8.91 -16.77
CA THR A 202 -3.41 10.10 -15.96
C THR A 202 -4.85 10.60 -16.19
N GLY A 203 -5.52 10.98 -15.11
CA GLY A 203 -6.93 11.39 -15.11
C GLY A 203 -7.92 10.24 -14.98
N LYS A 204 -7.43 9.00 -14.88
CA LYS A 204 -8.23 7.84 -14.51
C LYS A 204 -8.04 7.49 -13.03
N LEU A 205 -9.09 6.96 -12.43
CA LEU A 205 -9.15 6.46 -11.08
C LEU A 205 -9.65 5.01 -11.14
N ASP A 206 -9.07 4.14 -10.32
CA ASP A 206 -9.52 2.75 -10.15
C ASP A 206 -9.86 2.48 -8.70
N VAL A 207 -11.07 1.97 -8.45
CA VAL A 207 -11.55 1.60 -7.12
C VAL A 207 -12.47 0.40 -7.20
N ALA A 208 -12.17 -0.63 -6.45
CA ALA A 208 -13.01 -1.83 -6.35
C ALA A 208 -13.31 -2.15 -4.88
N ALA A 209 -14.49 -2.71 -4.62
CA ALA A 209 -14.85 -3.21 -3.30
C ALA A 209 -14.21 -4.59 -3.05
N GLY A 210 -13.92 -4.90 -1.78
CA GLY A 210 -13.32 -6.16 -1.40
C GLY A 210 -11.79 -6.13 -1.39
N PRO A 211 -11.12 -7.29 -1.52
CA PRO A 211 -9.66 -7.37 -1.47
C PRO A 211 -9.02 -6.66 -2.66
N ILE A 212 -8.08 -5.75 -2.38
CA ILE A 212 -7.32 -4.99 -3.39
C ILE A 212 -5.81 -5.15 -3.24
N SER A 213 -5.34 -5.70 -2.12
CA SER A 213 -3.97 -6.19 -1.97
C SER A 213 -3.96 -7.46 -1.14
N ALA A 214 -2.93 -8.28 -1.31
CA ALA A 214 -2.79 -9.52 -0.55
C ALA A 214 -2.24 -9.27 0.85
N GLY A 215 -2.68 -10.09 1.79
CA GLY A 215 -1.92 -10.32 3.00
C GLY A 215 -0.67 -11.15 2.71
N SER A 216 0.37 -10.96 3.50
CA SER A 216 1.66 -11.63 3.37
C SER A 216 2.14 -12.12 4.72
N THR A 217 2.65 -13.36 4.77
CA THR A 217 3.27 -13.91 5.97
C THR A 217 4.49 -14.72 5.59
N SER A 218 5.61 -14.49 6.26
CA SER A 218 6.80 -15.35 6.14
C SER A 218 6.73 -16.53 7.11
N VAL A 219 7.11 -17.71 6.63
CA VAL A 219 7.10 -18.96 7.39
C VAL A 219 8.43 -19.70 7.20
N ASP A 220 9.02 -20.09 8.31
CA ASP A 220 10.18 -20.98 8.32
C ASP A 220 9.76 -22.40 8.69
N ILE A 221 10.31 -23.40 7.98
CA ILE A 221 10.16 -24.81 8.37
C ILE A 221 11.54 -25.37 8.63
N ILE A 222 11.80 -25.75 9.88
CA ILE A 222 13.01 -26.49 10.25
C ILE A 222 12.69 -27.96 10.17
N VAL A 223 13.27 -28.63 9.19
CA VAL A 223 13.13 -30.07 8.98
C VAL A 223 14.29 -30.76 9.69
N HIS A 224 13.98 -31.45 10.77
CA HIS A 224 15.00 -32.20 11.53
C HIS A 224 15.35 -33.50 10.82
N GLY A 225 16.60 -33.90 10.93
CA GLY A 225 17.13 -35.13 10.37
C GLY A 225 18.07 -35.83 11.35
N ILE A 226 18.57 -36.99 10.97
CA ILE A 226 19.63 -37.72 11.71
C ILE A 226 20.80 -37.85 10.73
N GLY A 227 21.88 -37.11 11.02
CA GLY A 227 23.08 -37.06 10.20
C GLY A 227 23.79 -38.42 10.16
N THR A 228 24.32 -38.80 8.97
CA THR A 228 25.11 -40.02 8.79
C THR A 228 25.96 -39.92 7.53
N HIS A 229 26.84 -40.92 7.34
CA HIS A 229 27.61 -41.04 6.11
C HIS A 229 26.67 -41.35 4.93
N GLY A 230 26.78 -40.60 3.80
CA GLY A 230 25.94 -40.73 2.64
C GLY A 230 25.83 -42.13 2.01
N ALA A 231 26.85 -42.98 2.24
CA ALA A 231 26.82 -44.38 1.81
C ALA A 231 26.10 -45.35 2.78
N TYR A 232 25.68 -44.85 3.95
CA TYR A 232 24.96 -45.64 4.95
C TYR A 232 23.66 -44.97 5.40
N PRO A 233 22.72 -44.68 4.44
CA PRO A 233 21.52 -43.92 4.71
C PRO A 233 20.55 -44.62 5.68
N GLN A 234 20.63 -45.91 5.86
CA GLN A 234 19.83 -46.69 6.80
C GLN A 234 20.07 -46.33 8.28
N TYR A 235 21.19 -45.64 8.61
CA TYR A 235 21.50 -45.21 9.97
C TYR A 235 21.09 -43.77 10.25
N GLY A 236 20.51 -43.07 9.26
CA GLY A 236 20.11 -41.69 9.37
C GLY A 236 18.65 -41.42 9.00
N LYS A 237 18.28 -40.15 9.05
CA LYS A 237 17.03 -39.60 8.48
C LYS A 237 17.41 -38.39 7.64
N ASP A 238 17.21 -38.50 6.34
CA ASP A 238 17.64 -37.47 5.38
C ASP A 238 16.69 -36.28 5.34
N PRO A 239 17.06 -35.10 5.86
CA PRO A 239 16.21 -33.92 5.87
C PRO A 239 16.06 -33.30 4.47
N VAL A 240 16.98 -33.59 3.51
CA VAL A 240 16.85 -33.12 2.12
C VAL A 240 15.71 -33.85 1.44
N VAL A 241 15.62 -35.18 1.60
CA VAL A 241 14.54 -35.98 1.04
C VAL A 241 13.21 -35.59 1.67
N LEU A 242 13.14 -35.52 3.02
CA LEU A 242 11.92 -35.12 3.73
C LEU A 242 11.49 -33.70 3.37
N GLY A 243 12.43 -32.73 3.34
CA GLY A 243 12.15 -31.36 2.94
C GLY A 243 11.59 -31.25 1.52
N SER A 244 12.16 -32.04 0.58
CA SER A 244 11.67 -32.09 -0.81
C SER A 244 10.24 -32.63 -0.89
N GLN A 245 9.92 -33.67 -0.10
CA GLN A 245 8.55 -34.20 -0.01
C GLN A 245 7.58 -33.17 0.57
N ILE A 246 8.00 -32.43 1.61
CA ILE A 246 7.22 -31.32 2.18
C ILE A 246 6.94 -30.26 1.10
N VAL A 247 7.98 -29.80 0.37
CA VAL A 247 7.81 -28.79 -0.72
C VAL A 247 6.76 -29.23 -1.73
N MET A 248 6.81 -30.49 -2.18
CA MET A 248 5.85 -31.05 -3.13
C MET A 248 4.43 -31.13 -2.55
N ALA A 249 4.31 -31.58 -1.29
CA ALA A 249 3.01 -31.69 -0.63
C ALA A 249 2.36 -30.33 -0.37
N LEU A 250 3.15 -29.29 -0.05
CA LEU A 250 2.66 -27.92 0.15
C LEU A 250 1.95 -27.36 -1.09
N GLN A 251 2.32 -27.78 -2.31
CA GLN A 251 1.66 -27.33 -3.54
C GLN A 251 0.18 -27.73 -3.59
N THR A 252 -0.20 -28.78 -2.88
CA THR A 252 -1.59 -29.25 -2.84
C THR A 252 -2.48 -28.34 -2.00
N LEU A 253 -1.95 -27.53 -1.10
CA LEU A 253 -2.74 -26.57 -0.34
C LEU A 253 -3.47 -25.60 -1.27
N VAL A 254 -2.75 -25.00 -2.20
CA VAL A 254 -3.33 -24.06 -3.15
C VAL A 254 -4.15 -24.81 -4.22
N SER A 255 -3.60 -25.90 -4.79
CA SER A 255 -4.22 -26.54 -5.94
C SER A 255 -5.40 -27.48 -5.59
N ARG A 256 -5.57 -27.91 -4.33
CA ARG A 256 -6.55 -28.92 -3.92
C ARG A 256 -7.35 -28.57 -2.66
N GLU A 257 -6.90 -27.65 -1.82
CA GLU A 257 -7.58 -27.36 -0.55
C GLU A 257 -8.20 -25.95 -0.53
N LEU A 258 -7.67 -24.98 -1.30
CA LEU A 258 -8.36 -23.72 -1.53
C LEU A 258 -9.51 -23.90 -2.53
N GLY A 259 -10.56 -23.10 -2.36
CA GLY A 259 -11.65 -23.01 -3.32
C GLY A 259 -11.13 -22.48 -4.68
N PRO A 260 -11.73 -22.87 -5.82
CA PRO A 260 -11.25 -22.47 -7.16
C PRO A 260 -11.19 -20.95 -7.41
N LYS A 261 -11.91 -20.17 -6.61
CA LYS A 261 -11.92 -18.70 -6.66
C LYS A 261 -11.26 -18.06 -5.43
N GLU A 262 -10.67 -18.87 -4.56
CA GLU A 262 -10.00 -18.40 -3.35
C GLU A 262 -8.51 -18.16 -3.68
N ALA A 263 -8.07 -16.89 -3.68
CA ALA A 263 -6.70 -16.54 -4.01
C ALA A 263 -5.76 -16.80 -2.83
N GLY A 264 -4.69 -17.55 -3.09
CA GLY A 264 -3.62 -17.80 -2.14
C GLY A 264 -2.37 -18.34 -2.83
N VAL A 265 -1.20 -18.05 -2.23
CA VAL A 265 0.12 -18.49 -2.74
C VAL A 265 0.93 -19.07 -1.61
N VAL A 266 1.62 -20.18 -1.87
CA VAL A 266 2.64 -20.74 -1.00
C VAL A 266 3.89 -20.97 -1.85
N THR A 267 4.91 -20.12 -1.63
CA THR A 267 6.18 -20.23 -2.34
C THR A 267 7.30 -20.57 -1.36
N VAL A 268 8.06 -21.63 -1.65
CA VAL A 268 9.32 -21.92 -0.96
C VAL A 268 10.42 -21.18 -1.69
N GLY A 269 10.83 -20.03 -1.14
CA GLY A 269 11.85 -19.14 -1.73
C GLY A 269 13.27 -19.59 -1.47
N ALA A 270 13.52 -20.35 -0.39
CA ALA A 270 14.84 -20.90 -0.09
C ALA A 270 14.72 -22.29 0.54
N PHE A 271 15.68 -23.16 0.17
CA PHE A 271 15.87 -24.48 0.73
C PHE A 271 17.37 -24.67 1.00
N ASN A 272 17.75 -24.67 2.26
CA ASN A 272 19.14 -24.77 2.69
C ASN A 272 19.35 -26.05 3.49
N SER A 273 20.31 -26.90 3.09
CA SER A 273 20.68 -28.11 3.80
C SER A 273 22.07 -28.60 3.39
N GLY A 274 22.78 -29.23 4.33
CA GLY A 274 24.03 -29.92 4.10
C GLY A 274 25.20 -29.01 3.72
N LEU A 275 26.41 -29.55 3.78
CA LEU A 275 27.64 -28.85 3.42
C LEU A 275 28.50 -29.68 2.47
N LYS A 276 28.34 -31.01 2.44
CA LYS A 276 29.24 -31.92 1.70
C LYS A 276 28.46 -33.07 1.08
N HIS A 277 28.80 -33.41 -0.16
CA HIS A 277 28.09 -34.38 -1.00
C HIS A 277 27.98 -35.81 -0.44
N ASN A 278 28.82 -36.21 0.50
CA ASN A 278 28.85 -37.55 1.09
C ASN A 278 28.38 -37.60 2.54
N VAL A 279 27.68 -36.58 3.01
CA VAL A 279 27.15 -36.47 4.38
C VAL A 279 25.65 -36.16 4.32
N ILE A 280 24.85 -37.01 4.96
CA ILE A 280 23.46 -36.69 5.26
C ILE A 280 23.46 -35.70 6.42
N SER A 281 22.83 -34.55 6.24
CA SER A 281 22.73 -33.47 7.23
C SER A 281 21.79 -33.85 8.38
N ASP A 282 21.89 -33.12 9.47
CA ASP A 282 20.98 -33.20 10.61
C ASP A 282 19.77 -32.28 10.52
N LYS A 283 19.76 -31.38 9.54
CA LYS A 283 18.63 -30.45 9.32
C LYS A 283 18.56 -29.90 7.89
N ALA A 284 17.34 -29.51 7.49
CA ALA A 284 17.10 -28.61 6.38
C ALA A 284 16.26 -27.42 6.85
N HIS A 285 16.41 -26.26 6.20
CA HIS A 285 15.69 -25.06 6.49
C HIS A 285 14.99 -24.56 5.22
N LEU A 286 13.65 -24.55 5.23
CA LEU A 286 12.80 -23.99 4.17
C LEU A 286 12.32 -22.62 4.61
N LYS A 287 12.42 -21.64 3.72
CA LYS A 287 11.87 -20.29 3.91
C LYS A 287 10.76 -20.05 2.91
N LEU A 288 9.58 -19.69 3.40
CA LEU A 288 8.37 -19.56 2.61
C LEU A 288 7.82 -18.14 2.69
N THR A 289 7.23 -17.68 1.59
CA THR A 289 6.23 -16.60 1.62
C THR A 289 4.85 -17.19 1.37
N VAL A 290 3.89 -16.76 2.18
CA VAL A 290 2.47 -17.15 2.08
C VAL A 290 1.67 -15.90 1.79
N ARG A 291 0.87 -15.90 0.70
CA ARG A 291 0.00 -14.79 0.33
C ARG A 291 -1.46 -15.23 0.39
N TYR A 292 -2.36 -14.31 0.73
CA TYR A 292 -3.77 -14.61 0.93
C TYR A 292 -4.65 -13.39 0.74
N SER A 293 -5.87 -13.60 0.23
CA SER A 293 -6.86 -12.54 -0.01
C SER A 293 -7.70 -12.18 1.23
N ASN A 294 -7.73 -13.05 2.24
CA ASN A 294 -8.48 -12.83 3.48
C ASN A 294 -7.94 -13.70 4.63
N LEU A 295 -8.31 -13.35 5.87
CA LEU A 295 -7.81 -14.02 7.07
C LEU A 295 -8.25 -15.49 7.19
N GLY A 296 -9.37 -15.86 6.58
CA GLY A 296 -9.81 -17.27 6.51
C GLY A 296 -8.87 -18.12 5.65
N THR A 297 -8.48 -17.61 4.49
CA THR A 297 -7.47 -18.23 3.62
C THR A 297 -6.11 -18.32 4.31
N LYS A 298 -5.69 -17.27 5.05
CA LYS A 298 -4.49 -17.31 5.88
C LYS A 298 -4.49 -18.48 6.85
N ALA A 299 -5.57 -18.62 7.63
CA ALA A 299 -5.69 -19.68 8.62
C ALA A 299 -5.59 -21.07 7.97
N LYS A 300 -6.33 -21.30 6.87
CA LYS A 300 -6.26 -22.58 6.12
C LYS A 300 -4.85 -22.91 5.65
N LEU A 301 -4.13 -21.92 5.08
CA LEU A 301 -2.78 -22.13 4.56
C LEU A 301 -1.79 -22.43 5.68
N LEU A 302 -1.80 -21.65 6.77
CA LEU A 302 -0.88 -21.85 7.91
C LEU A 302 -1.14 -23.17 8.62
N ASP A 303 -2.41 -23.53 8.88
CA ASP A 303 -2.79 -24.82 9.47
C ASP A 303 -2.40 -25.99 8.54
N GLY A 304 -2.60 -25.82 7.23
CA GLY A 304 -2.20 -26.79 6.22
C GLY A 304 -0.68 -26.99 6.16
N ILE A 305 0.10 -25.91 6.20
CA ILE A 305 1.58 -25.98 6.23
C ILE A 305 2.04 -26.77 7.45
N LYS A 306 1.53 -26.44 8.64
CA LYS A 306 1.88 -27.14 9.87
C LYS A 306 1.51 -28.62 9.80
N ARG A 307 0.27 -28.92 9.43
CA ARG A 307 -0.24 -30.31 9.27
C ARG A 307 0.60 -31.12 8.30
N ILE A 308 0.93 -30.56 7.12
CA ILE A 308 1.76 -31.26 6.12
C ILE A 308 3.15 -31.51 6.67
N ALA A 309 3.83 -30.49 7.20
CA ALA A 309 5.20 -30.62 7.70
C ALA A 309 5.31 -31.70 8.79
N GLU A 310 4.45 -31.65 9.81
CA GLU A 310 4.45 -32.63 10.92
C GLU A 310 4.15 -34.06 10.44
N ASN A 311 3.11 -34.23 9.59
CA ASN A 311 2.74 -35.59 9.15
C ASN A 311 3.73 -36.20 8.15
N MET A 312 4.39 -35.38 7.32
CA MET A 312 5.48 -35.88 6.48
C MET A 312 6.68 -36.32 7.36
N GLY A 313 6.96 -35.65 8.47
CA GLY A 313 7.91 -36.10 9.48
C GLY A 313 7.55 -37.49 10.03
N ARG A 314 6.28 -37.71 10.39
CA ARG A 314 5.78 -39.04 10.86
C ARG A 314 5.90 -40.09 9.78
N VAL A 315 5.56 -39.78 8.53
CA VAL A 315 5.70 -40.70 7.37
C VAL A 315 7.16 -41.11 7.19
N SER A 316 8.12 -40.20 7.43
CA SER A 316 9.56 -40.46 7.37
C SER A 316 10.08 -41.27 8.59
N GLY A 317 9.20 -41.55 9.55
CA GLY A 317 9.53 -42.29 10.77
C GLY A 317 10.41 -41.47 11.74
N LEU A 318 10.23 -40.14 11.79
CA LEU A 318 10.80 -39.31 12.84
C LEU A 318 10.01 -39.49 14.15
N PRO A 319 10.65 -39.49 15.31
CA PRO A 319 9.99 -39.47 16.61
C PRO A 319 9.30 -38.10 16.81
N ASP A 320 8.29 -38.05 17.70
CA ASP A 320 7.45 -36.86 17.89
C ASP A 320 8.23 -35.60 18.32
N ASP A 321 9.34 -35.76 19.04
CA ASP A 321 10.23 -34.68 19.48
C ASP A 321 11.17 -34.15 18.38
N MET A 322 11.21 -34.84 17.22
CA MET A 322 11.99 -34.45 16.04
C MET A 322 11.12 -34.09 14.84
N LEU A 323 9.82 -33.94 15.00
CA LEU A 323 8.95 -33.52 13.90
C LEU A 323 9.36 -32.11 13.40
N PRO A 324 9.15 -31.83 12.10
CA PRO A 324 9.45 -30.49 11.55
C PRO A 324 8.80 -29.37 12.35
N THR A 325 9.58 -28.34 12.66
CA THR A 325 9.13 -27.14 13.39
C THR A 325 8.71 -26.08 12.42
N VAL A 326 7.46 -25.59 12.51
CA VAL A 326 6.93 -24.49 11.71
C VAL A 326 6.91 -23.22 12.54
N ILE A 327 7.58 -22.17 12.05
CA ILE A 327 7.71 -20.86 12.70
C ILE A 327 7.06 -19.84 11.79
N VAL A 328 5.96 -19.22 12.26
CA VAL A 328 5.31 -18.11 11.57
C VAL A 328 5.93 -16.82 12.07
N SER A 329 6.44 -16.00 11.17
CA SER A 329 6.98 -14.68 11.50
C SER A 329 5.90 -13.79 12.08
N LYS A 330 6.22 -13.07 13.16
CA LYS A 330 5.37 -12.01 13.71
C LYS A 330 5.70 -10.65 13.11
N ASP A 331 6.93 -10.50 12.63
CA ASP A 331 7.45 -9.24 12.11
C ASP A 331 7.21 -9.09 10.60
N GLU A 332 7.11 -10.20 9.88
CA GLU A 332 6.81 -10.26 8.45
C GLU A 332 5.41 -10.86 8.23
N ASP A 333 4.40 -10.21 8.83
CA ASP A 333 2.98 -10.62 8.76
C ASP A 333 2.13 -9.37 8.54
N THR A 334 1.48 -9.29 7.38
CA THR A 334 0.68 -8.14 6.94
C THR A 334 -0.72 -8.59 6.56
N PRO A 335 -1.79 -7.97 7.08
CA PRO A 335 -3.14 -8.28 6.66
C PRO A 335 -3.40 -7.80 5.23
N PRO A 336 -4.39 -8.39 4.52
CA PRO A 336 -4.80 -7.91 3.20
C PRO A 336 -5.54 -6.57 3.33
N GLN A 337 -5.39 -5.69 2.33
CA GLN A 337 -6.25 -4.51 2.21
C GLN A 337 -7.60 -4.91 1.63
N ILE A 338 -8.65 -4.64 2.38
CA ILE A 338 -10.03 -4.92 2.00
C ILE A 338 -10.81 -3.62 2.01
N ASN A 339 -11.22 -3.15 0.85
CA ASN A 339 -12.09 -2.00 0.71
C ASN A 339 -13.50 -2.31 1.20
N ASP A 340 -14.03 -1.45 2.09
CA ASP A 340 -15.41 -1.59 2.59
C ASP A 340 -16.42 -1.44 1.44
N THR A 341 -17.34 -2.39 1.34
CA THR A 341 -18.28 -2.46 0.22
C THR A 341 -19.21 -1.26 0.15
N GLY A 342 -19.75 -0.82 1.28
CA GLY A 342 -20.70 0.30 1.33
C GLY A 342 -20.02 1.64 1.06
N LEU A 343 -18.87 1.86 1.70
CA LEU A 343 -18.08 3.07 1.51
C LEU A 343 -17.55 3.17 0.08
N THR A 344 -17.05 2.06 -0.49
CA THR A 344 -16.57 2.00 -1.88
C THR A 344 -17.67 2.36 -2.85
N ALA A 345 -18.84 1.73 -2.74
CA ALA A 345 -19.97 2.02 -3.63
C ALA A 345 -20.39 3.50 -3.58
N ARG A 346 -20.38 4.10 -2.38
CA ARG A 346 -20.69 5.52 -2.19
C ARG A 346 -19.68 6.42 -2.90
N LEU A 347 -18.38 6.20 -2.69
CA LEU A 347 -17.32 7.02 -3.30
C LEU A 347 -17.23 6.79 -4.81
N GLU A 348 -17.32 5.55 -5.27
CA GLU A 348 -17.33 5.18 -6.69
C GLU A 348 -18.46 5.88 -7.45
N SER A 349 -19.69 5.85 -6.91
CA SER A 349 -20.83 6.56 -7.53
C SER A 349 -20.56 8.06 -7.64
N MET A 350 -20.09 8.69 -6.58
CA MET A 350 -19.75 10.11 -6.54
C MET A 350 -18.66 10.46 -7.56
N TRP A 351 -17.60 9.64 -7.66
CA TRP A 351 -16.53 9.85 -8.64
C TRP A 351 -17.00 9.59 -10.08
N LYS A 352 -17.87 8.59 -10.34
CA LYS A 352 -18.48 8.36 -11.67
C LYS A 352 -19.33 9.54 -12.13
N ASP A 353 -20.11 10.12 -11.22
CA ASP A 353 -20.90 11.30 -11.51
C ASP A 353 -20.03 12.52 -11.83
N LYS A 354 -18.88 12.64 -11.16
CA LYS A 354 -17.97 13.77 -11.31
C LYS A 354 -17.03 13.65 -12.51
N TYR A 355 -16.42 12.48 -12.70
CA TYR A 355 -15.37 12.27 -13.72
C TYR A 355 -15.86 11.53 -14.96
N GLY A 356 -17.05 10.98 -14.91
CA GLY A 356 -17.62 10.11 -15.95
C GLY A 356 -17.20 8.64 -15.78
N THR A 357 -18.09 7.75 -16.17
CA THR A 357 -17.93 6.29 -16.00
C THR A 357 -16.69 5.70 -16.70
N ASN A 358 -16.23 6.32 -17.77
CA ASN A 358 -15.06 5.88 -18.53
C ASN A 358 -13.72 6.20 -17.82
N ASN A 359 -13.73 7.09 -16.85
CA ASN A 359 -12.56 7.52 -16.11
C ASN A 359 -12.50 6.95 -14.68
N VAL A 360 -13.56 6.24 -14.25
CA VAL A 360 -13.62 5.54 -12.97
C VAL A 360 -13.74 4.06 -13.25
N LEU A 361 -12.62 3.35 -13.07
CA LEU A 361 -12.52 1.92 -13.27
C LEU A 361 -12.93 1.19 -11.99
N SER A 362 -13.29 -0.08 -12.12
CA SER A 362 -13.60 -0.97 -11.00
C SER A 362 -12.91 -2.31 -11.29
N THR A 363 -11.58 -2.25 -11.42
CA THR A 363 -10.77 -3.43 -11.75
C THR A 363 -10.46 -4.18 -10.46
N VAL A 364 -10.72 -5.48 -10.45
CA VAL A 364 -10.21 -6.35 -9.40
C VAL A 364 -8.75 -6.67 -9.76
N ASP A 365 -7.81 -6.26 -8.92
CA ASP A 365 -6.40 -6.56 -9.13
C ASP A 365 -6.17 -8.07 -9.05
N ASP A 366 -5.50 -8.64 -10.05
CA ASP A 366 -5.07 -10.04 -10.09
C ASP A 366 -3.73 -10.24 -9.36
N GLY A 367 -3.10 -9.17 -8.89
CA GLY A 367 -1.82 -9.20 -8.20
C GLY A 367 -1.92 -9.68 -6.75
N MET A 368 -0.78 -10.14 -6.24
CA MET A 368 -0.62 -10.53 -4.84
C MET A 368 0.40 -9.62 -4.14
N GLY A 369 0.46 -8.34 -4.53
CA GLY A 369 1.23 -7.28 -3.87
C GLY A 369 0.71 -7.07 -2.45
N ALA A 370 1.60 -6.68 -1.54
CA ALA A 370 1.25 -6.37 -0.16
C ALA A 370 1.40 -4.87 0.08
N GLU A 371 0.63 -4.35 1.02
CA GLU A 371 0.56 -2.96 1.47
C GLU A 371 0.35 -2.97 2.98
N ASP A 372 0.93 -2.04 3.73
CA ASP A 372 0.83 -2.05 5.19
C ASP A 372 -0.24 -1.11 5.79
N PHE A 373 -0.90 -0.28 4.97
CA PHE A 373 -2.08 0.52 5.38
C PHE A 373 -3.13 -0.28 6.17
N PRO A 374 -3.42 -1.56 5.86
CA PRO A 374 -4.38 -2.36 6.61
C PRO A 374 -4.12 -2.46 8.11
N PHE A 375 -2.90 -2.25 8.59
CA PHE A 375 -2.63 -2.23 10.03
C PHE A 375 -3.40 -1.16 10.78
N PHE A 376 -3.74 -0.05 10.14
CA PHE A 376 -4.54 1.01 10.76
C PHE A 376 -6.00 0.61 10.98
N VAL A 377 -6.54 -0.27 10.14
CA VAL A 377 -7.99 -0.53 10.03
C VAL A 377 -8.41 -1.95 10.38
N THR A 378 -7.56 -2.95 10.12
CA THR A 378 -7.89 -4.36 10.38
C THR A 378 -8.10 -4.61 11.86
N GLY A 379 -9.26 -5.17 12.23
CA GLY A 379 -9.64 -5.42 13.62
C GLY A 379 -10.02 -4.16 14.42
N GLN A 380 -10.07 -2.98 13.78
CA GLN A 380 -10.43 -1.72 14.43
C GLN A 380 -11.87 -1.28 14.18
N ASN A 381 -12.61 -1.98 13.31
CA ASN A 381 -13.94 -1.61 12.82
C ASN A 381 -13.98 -0.22 12.14
N ILE A 382 -12.95 0.11 11.39
CA ILE A 382 -12.84 1.35 10.61
C ILE A 382 -13.10 1.01 9.15
N PRO A 383 -14.22 1.42 8.55
CA PRO A 383 -14.44 1.31 7.11
C PRO A 383 -13.35 2.06 6.34
N SER A 384 -12.76 1.41 5.35
CA SER A 384 -11.66 1.99 4.59
C SER A 384 -11.82 1.81 3.08
N VAL A 385 -11.28 2.77 2.32
CA VAL A 385 -11.15 2.70 0.87
C VAL A 385 -9.74 3.12 0.48
N TYR A 386 -9.13 2.28 -0.32
CA TYR A 386 -7.87 2.51 -1.00
C TYR A 386 -8.15 2.52 -2.50
N TRP A 387 -7.74 3.57 -3.22
CA TRP A 387 -7.94 3.69 -4.66
C TRP A 387 -6.65 4.00 -5.38
N SER A 388 -6.64 3.72 -6.68
CA SER A 388 -5.51 4.00 -7.56
C SER A 388 -5.79 5.18 -8.47
N ILE A 389 -4.76 5.93 -8.83
CA ILE A 389 -4.82 6.99 -9.84
C ILE A 389 -3.75 6.78 -10.91
N GLY A 390 -4.04 7.26 -12.13
CA GLY A 390 -3.12 7.16 -13.26
C GLY A 390 -1.88 8.04 -13.12
N GLY A 391 -0.73 7.47 -13.48
CA GLY A 391 0.60 8.08 -13.37
C GLY A 391 1.20 8.58 -14.67
N ASN A 392 0.78 8.08 -15.84
CA ASN A 392 1.39 8.47 -17.11
C ASN A 392 0.35 8.88 -18.17
N THR A 393 0.76 9.71 -19.11
CA THR A 393 -0.10 10.10 -20.21
C THR A 393 -0.38 8.93 -21.16
N LYS A 394 -1.52 8.95 -21.85
CA LYS A 394 -1.83 7.95 -22.87
C LYS A 394 -0.72 7.82 -23.92
N ALA A 395 -0.10 8.94 -24.31
CA ALA A 395 0.97 8.96 -25.32
C ALA A 395 2.22 8.20 -24.84
N GLU A 396 2.61 8.38 -23.57
CA GLU A 396 3.73 7.65 -22.97
C GLU A 396 3.42 6.15 -22.84
N LEU A 397 2.24 5.78 -22.35
CA LEU A 397 1.82 4.38 -22.26
C LEU A 397 1.77 3.70 -23.65
N ASP A 398 1.29 4.38 -24.67
CA ASP A 398 1.28 3.85 -26.04
C ASP A 398 2.71 3.70 -26.60
N ALA A 399 3.63 4.62 -26.30
CA ALA A 399 5.03 4.54 -26.70
C ALA A 399 5.78 3.40 -25.99
N GLN A 400 5.51 3.19 -24.68
CA GLN A 400 6.05 2.05 -23.92
C GLN A 400 5.56 0.71 -24.50
N LYS A 401 4.27 0.59 -24.81
CA LYS A 401 3.70 -0.62 -25.44
C LYS A 401 4.31 -0.95 -26.81
N LYS A 402 4.73 0.06 -27.56
CA LYS A 402 5.42 -0.09 -28.85
C LYS A 402 6.92 -0.40 -28.69
N GLY A 403 7.48 -0.23 -27.50
CA GLY A 403 8.91 -0.35 -27.24
C GLY A 403 9.71 0.90 -27.63
N ASP A 404 9.06 2.03 -27.89
CA ASP A 404 9.70 3.31 -28.19
C ASP A 404 10.26 4.01 -26.93
N LEU A 405 9.72 3.66 -25.76
CA LEU A 405 10.18 4.11 -24.44
C LEU A 405 10.36 2.92 -23.50
N PRO A 406 11.26 3.00 -22.50
CA PRO A 406 11.34 2.00 -21.45
C PRO A 406 10.04 1.96 -20.64
N VAL A 407 9.68 0.77 -20.13
CA VAL A 407 8.54 0.62 -19.23
C VAL A 407 8.90 1.25 -17.89
N THR A 408 8.03 2.14 -17.42
CA THR A 408 8.21 2.89 -16.17
C THR A 408 7.55 2.18 -14.99
N SER A 409 7.68 0.85 -14.89
CA SER A 409 7.05 0.07 -13.80
C SER A 409 7.58 0.47 -12.42
N HIS A 410 6.76 0.23 -11.41
CA HIS A 410 7.14 0.42 -10.01
C HIS A 410 8.43 -0.35 -9.67
N HIS A 411 9.24 0.22 -8.78
CA HIS A 411 10.55 -0.30 -8.32
C HIS A 411 11.62 -0.38 -9.42
N SER A 412 11.33 0.16 -10.61
CA SER A 412 12.30 0.25 -11.71
C SER A 412 13.14 1.52 -11.62
N PRO A 413 14.44 1.48 -12.05
CA PRO A 413 15.24 2.70 -12.23
C PRO A 413 14.62 3.72 -13.19
N PHE A 414 13.75 3.27 -14.09
CA PHE A 414 13.07 4.10 -15.09
C PHE A 414 11.72 4.63 -14.62
N PHE A 415 11.31 4.32 -13.38
CA PHE A 415 10.04 4.79 -12.85
C PHE A 415 9.94 6.31 -12.93
N LYS A 416 8.84 6.79 -13.44
CA LYS A 416 8.44 8.20 -13.45
C LYS A 416 6.94 8.32 -13.66
N VAL A 417 6.41 9.48 -13.33
CA VAL A 417 5.00 9.82 -13.52
C VAL A 417 4.86 11.19 -14.19
N ASP A 418 3.73 11.41 -14.86
CA ASP A 418 3.26 12.73 -15.29
C ASP A 418 2.79 13.53 -14.06
N ALA A 419 3.73 14.20 -13.39
CA ALA A 419 3.44 14.95 -12.16
C ALA A 419 2.45 16.09 -12.39
N ASP A 420 2.45 16.72 -13.58
CA ASP A 420 1.55 17.83 -13.92
C ASP A 420 0.08 17.36 -13.98
N GLY A 421 -0.16 16.09 -14.27
CA GLY A 421 -1.48 15.47 -14.24
C GLY A 421 -1.79 14.74 -12.93
N SER A 422 -0.87 13.90 -12.45
CA SER A 422 -1.09 13.00 -11.31
C SER A 422 -1.24 13.72 -9.98
N VAL A 423 -0.39 14.71 -9.67
CA VAL A 423 -0.44 15.43 -8.38
C VAL A 423 -1.73 16.22 -8.22
N PRO A 424 -2.17 17.05 -9.20
CA PRO A 424 -3.47 17.70 -9.10
C PRO A 424 -4.63 16.72 -8.99
N PHE A 425 -4.57 15.59 -9.70
CA PHE A 425 -5.63 14.60 -9.67
C PHE A 425 -5.66 13.82 -8.34
N ALA A 426 -4.50 13.55 -7.71
CA ALA A 426 -4.42 13.02 -6.36
C ALA A 426 -5.13 13.94 -5.36
N VAL A 427 -4.86 15.25 -5.42
CA VAL A 427 -5.54 16.24 -4.57
C VAL A 427 -7.04 16.27 -4.86
N GLU A 428 -7.44 16.31 -6.14
CA GLU A 428 -8.85 16.44 -6.53
C GLU A 428 -9.67 15.22 -6.08
N THR A 429 -9.18 14.00 -6.31
CA THR A 429 -9.89 12.77 -5.89
C THR A 429 -10.01 12.67 -4.38
N THR A 430 -8.96 13.04 -3.66
CA THR A 430 -8.96 13.06 -2.18
C THR A 430 -9.92 14.12 -1.64
N VAL A 431 -9.84 15.35 -2.11
CA VAL A 431 -10.72 16.46 -1.69
C VAL A 431 -12.19 16.11 -1.91
N THR A 432 -12.51 15.48 -3.04
CA THR A 432 -13.90 15.10 -3.31
C THR A 432 -14.39 13.98 -2.40
N ALA A 433 -13.55 12.98 -2.10
CA ALA A 433 -13.89 11.95 -1.12
C ALA A 433 -14.09 12.55 0.29
N LEU A 434 -13.17 13.42 0.72
CA LEU A 434 -13.26 14.08 2.02
C LEU A 434 -14.50 14.98 2.13
N THR A 435 -14.79 15.76 1.08
CA THR A 435 -15.98 16.63 1.08
C THR A 435 -17.26 15.80 1.12
N GLU A 436 -17.31 14.66 0.43
CA GLU A 436 -18.43 13.72 0.47
C GLU A 436 -18.66 13.15 1.88
N LEU A 437 -17.59 12.82 2.61
CA LEU A 437 -17.69 12.22 3.94
C LEU A 437 -17.88 13.25 5.07
N LEU A 438 -17.35 14.46 4.90
CA LEU A 438 -17.37 15.57 5.86
C LEU A 438 -18.48 16.60 5.56
N GLN A 439 -19.54 16.20 4.84
CA GLN A 439 -20.65 17.12 4.49
C GLN A 439 -21.24 17.77 5.74
N LYS A 440 -21.47 19.09 5.66
CA LYS A 440 -22.28 19.79 6.66
C LYS A 440 -23.70 19.26 6.63
N LYS A 441 -24.17 18.75 7.78
CA LYS A 441 -25.58 18.37 7.97
C LYS A 441 -26.46 19.58 8.17
#